data_cc940cb061e7debf7e886d2c5efbe731
#
_entry.id   cc940cb061e7debf7e886d2c5efbe731
#
_cell.length_a   1.000
_cell.length_b   1.000
_cell.length_c   1.000
_cell.angle_alpha   90.00
_cell.angle_beta   90.00
_cell.angle_gamma   90.00
#
_symmetry.space_group_name_H-M   'P 1'
#
loop_
_entity.id
_entity.type
_entity.pdbx_description
1 polymer ?
#
loop_
_entity_poly.entity_id
_entity_poly.type
_entity_poly.pdbx_seq_one_letter_code
_entity_poly.pdbx_strand_id
1 'polypeptide(L)'
;MIFAIGGGKATDTAKALGEMAKKPVFSVPTIASNCAACTSVSIMYNEDGSFKNPFFFEKPPVHAFIQTSVIVHTPTKYMWAGIGDTYAKYFESTISARGENPVHYVALGVGMSRLCYEPLLLYGKKALEDQKNGVVSYEFEQTVLSIIVTTAIVSILVTTEHIIDYNTGLGHAVYYALTSFPHIEEGHLHGELVGFGILLLLLVDHDEENFRKVYEFNKSIGLPTCLADVEITAADLDAVIEKTVSMKDIDHNPYVVTKEMLTEAFRELEAYHESHL
;
A
#
# COMPACT_ATOMS: atom_id res chain seq x y z
N MET A 1 0.38 -30.49 -1.58
CA MET A 1 -0.10 -29.20 -1.12
C MET A 1 1.02 -28.45 -0.41
N ILE A 2 0.95 -27.12 -0.37
CA ILE A 2 1.91 -26.26 0.32
C ILE A 2 1.12 -25.38 1.28
N PHE A 3 1.60 -25.25 2.53
CA PHE A 3 1.09 -24.30 3.49
C PHE A 3 2.05 -23.12 3.60
N ALA A 4 1.57 -21.93 3.26
CA ALA A 4 2.30 -20.67 3.34
C ALA A 4 2.01 -20.02 4.70
N ILE A 5 2.81 -20.33 5.72
CA ILE A 5 2.63 -19.81 7.08
C ILE A 5 3.67 -18.72 7.33
N GLY A 6 3.25 -17.47 7.55
CA GLY A 6 4.16 -16.37 7.83
C GLY A 6 3.68 -15.01 7.29
N GLY A 7 4.59 -14.06 7.25
CA GLY A 7 4.40 -12.75 6.63
C GLY A 7 4.57 -12.77 5.10
N GLY A 8 4.59 -11.59 4.48
CA GLY A 8 4.62 -11.43 3.03
C GLY A 8 5.70 -12.25 2.32
N LYS A 9 6.98 -12.12 2.72
CA LYS A 9 8.10 -12.85 2.08
C LYS A 9 7.91 -14.37 2.11
N ALA A 10 7.47 -14.94 3.24
CA ALA A 10 7.22 -16.38 3.36
C ALA A 10 6.03 -16.82 2.49
N THR A 11 4.97 -16.01 2.46
CA THR A 11 3.78 -16.25 1.66
C THR A 11 4.11 -16.19 0.16
N ASP A 12 4.83 -15.17 -0.29
CA ASP A 12 5.23 -15.02 -1.69
C ASP A 12 6.14 -16.14 -2.15
N THR A 13 7.13 -16.54 -1.33
CA THR A 13 7.98 -17.69 -1.62
C THR A 13 7.16 -18.97 -1.77
N ALA A 14 6.23 -19.23 -0.86
CA ALA A 14 5.41 -20.44 -0.90
C ALA A 14 4.42 -20.46 -2.09
N LYS A 15 3.86 -19.28 -2.48
CA LYS A 15 3.02 -19.16 -3.67
C LYS A 15 3.82 -19.43 -4.94
N ALA A 16 5.01 -18.82 -5.08
CA ALA A 16 5.89 -19.06 -6.22
C ALA A 16 6.29 -20.54 -6.34
N LEU A 17 6.66 -21.18 -5.22
CA LEU A 17 6.95 -22.62 -5.18
C LEU A 17 5.73 -23.46 -5.56
N GLY A 18 4.53 -23.05 -5.13
CA GLY A 18 3.27 -23.72 -5.47
C GLY A 18 3.00 -23.71 -6.96
N GLU A 19 3.18 -22.56 -7.60
CA GLU A 19 3.03 -22.39 -9.03
C GLU A 19 4.06 -23.22 -9.82
N MET A 20 5.34 -23.14 -9.46
CA MET A 20 6.40 -23.92 -10.09
C MET A 20 6.22 -25.42 -9.92
N ALA A 21 5.79 -25.88 -8.75
CA ALA A 21 5.58 -27.30 -8.45
C ALA A 21 4.18 -27.81 -8.83
N LYS A 22 3.30 -26.95 -9.36
CA LYS A 22 1.89 -27.23 -9.66
C LYS A 22 1.16 -27.85 -8.47
N LYS A 23 1.34 -27.26 -7.29
CA LYS A 23 0.72 -27.69 -6.03
C LYS A 23 -0.23 -26.63 -5.50
N PRO A 24 -1.39 -27.04 -4.97
CA PRO A 24 -2.29 -26.09 -4.31
C PRO A 24 -1.62 -25.48 -3.08
N VAL A 25 -1.78 -24.15 -2.93
CA VAL A 25 -1.27 -23.37 -1.82
C VAL A 25 -2.42 -22.98 -0.88
N PHE A 26 -2.18 -23.12 0.42
CA PHE A 26 -3.04 -22.67 1.50
C PHE A 26 -2.26 -21.64 2.32
N SER A 27 -2.76 -20.43 2.44
CA SER A 27 -2.07 -19.35 3.16
C SER A 27 -2.56 -19.20 4.60
N VAL A 28 -1.63 -18.91 5.50
CA VAL A 28 -1.88 -18.65 6.93
C VAL A 28 -1.06 -17.38 7.27
N PRO A 29 -1.59 -16.17 6.99
CA PRO A 29 -0.87 -14.95 7.31
C PRO A 29 -0.72 -14.80 8.82
N THR A 30 0.49 -14.52 9.27
CA THR A 30 0.78 -14.28 10.68
C THR A 30 0.85 -12.79 11.03
N ILE A 31 0.90 -11.91 10.04
CA ILE A 31 0.88 -10.46 10.18
C ILE A 31 -0.13 -9.86 9.20
N ALA A 32 -0.64 -8.66 9.50
CA ALA A 32 -1.49 -7.88 8.61
C ALA A 32 -0.70 -6.67 8.08
N SER A 33 0.25 -6.90 7.17
CA SER A 33 1.07 -5.84 6.59
C SER A 33 0.74 -5.56 5.12
N ASN A 34 0.08 -6.50 4.44
CA ASN A 34 -0.32 -6.42 3.04
C ASN A 34 -1.29 -7.56 2.68
N CYS A 35 -1.68 -7.60 1.43
CA CYS A 35 -2.64 -8.56 0.89
C CYS A 35 -2.02 -9.85 0.30
N ALA A 36 -0.72 -10.09 0.42
CA ALA A 36 0.00 -11.21 -0.22
C ALA A 36 -0.66 -12.59 0.01
N ALA A 37 -1.29 -12.79 1.17
CA ALA A 37 -1.94 -14.06 1.52
C ALA A 37 -3.13 -14.43 0.61
N CYS A 38 -3.72 -13.47 -0.09
CA CYS A 38 -4.94 -13.65 -0.89
C CYS A 38 -4.78 -13.22 -2.36
N THR A 39 -3.58 -12.80 -2.80
CA THR A 39 -3.33 -12.36 -4.18
C THR A 39 -2.72 -13.45 -5.05
N SER A 40 -2.85 -13.29 -6.39
CA SER A 40 -2.24 -14.13 -7.41
C SER A 40 -0.92 -13.56 -7.96
N VAL A 41 -0.19 -12.86 -7.13
CA VAL A 41 1.14 -12.30 -7.43
C VAL A 41 2.08 -12.55 -6.26
N SER A 42 3.34 -12.80 -6.54
CA SER A 42 4.43 -12.86 -5.56
C SER A 42 5.47 -11.80 -5.89
N ILE A 43 5.90 -11.07 -4.90
CA ILE A 43 7.03 -10.16 -5.05
C ILE A 43 8.32 -10.96 -4.87
N MET A 44 9.14 -10.97 -5.90
CA MET A 44 10.40 -11.69 -5.91
C MET A 44 11.55 -10.75 -5.56
N TYR A 45 12.54 -11.28 -4.87
CA TYR A 45 13.71 -10.54 -4.41
C TYR A 45 15.00 -11.19 -4.93
N ASN A 46 16.03 -10.40 -5.10
CA ASN A 46 17.39 -10.85 -5.36
C ASN A 46 18.04 -11.43 -4.09
N GLU A 47 19.21 -12.04 -4.22
CA GLU A 47 19.95 -12.62 -3.07
C GLU A 47 20.36 -11.57 -2.04
N ASP A 48 20.59 -10.33 -2.47
CA ASP A 48 20.88 -9.18 -1.61
C ASP A 48 19.64 -8.59 -0.90
N GLY A 49 18.46 -9.11 -1.21
CA GLY A 49 17.19 -8.65 -0.65
C GLY A 49 16.51 -7.53 -1.42
N SER A 50 17.13 -6.97 -2.46
CA SER A 50 16.53 -5.94 -3.32
C SER A 50 15.37 -6.48 -4.15
N PHE A 51 14.42 -5.61 -4.51
CA PHE A 51 13.30 -5.95 -5.38
C PHE A 51 13.80 -6.48 -6.74
N LYS A 52 13.23 -7.59 -7.21
CA LYS A 52 13.56 -8.16 -8.51
C LYS A 52 12.46 -7.92 -9.54
N ASN A 53 11.31 -8.52 -9.34
CA ASN A 53 10.14 -8.39 -10.22
C ASN A 53 8.90 -9.00 -9.56
N PRO A 54 7.67 -8.59 -9.95
CA PRO A 54 6.48 -9.34 -9.64
C PRO A 54 6.43 -10.63 -10.46
N PHE A 55 5.95 -11.70 -9.85
CA PHE A 55 5.66 -12.97 -10.50
C PHE A 55 4.16 -13.23 -10.40
N PHE A 56 3.47 -13.08 -11.53
CA PHE A 56 2.03 -13.26 -11.63
C PHE A 56 1.66 -14.71 -11.96
N PHE A 57 0.53 -15.17 -11.45
CA PHE A 57 -0.05 -16.48 -11.75
C PHE A 57 -1.57 -16.39 -11.83
N GLU A 58 -2.23 -17.41 -12.42
CA GLU A 58 -3.66 -17.36 -12.72
C GLU A 58 -4.57 -17.33 -11.48
N LYS A 59 -4.14 -17.94 -10.38
CA LYS A 59 -5.01 -18.20 -9.24
C LYS A 59 -4.33 -17.81 -7.93
N PRO A 60 -5.07 -17.15 -7.03
CA PRO A 60 -4.59 -16.93 -5.67
C PRO A 60 -4.52 -18.29 -4.91
N PRO A 61 -4.02 -18.30 -3.66
CA PRO A 61 -4.11 -19.47 -2.78
C PRO A 61 -5.53 -20.01 -2.73
N VAL A 62 -5.65 -21.36 -2.68
CA VAL A 62 -6.94 -22.06 -2.68
C VAL A 62 -7.79 -21.64 -1.48
N HIS A 63 -7.13 -21.35 -0.36
CA HIS A 63 -7.77 -20.90 0.87
C HIS A 63 -6.77 -20.07 1.71
N ALA A 64 -7.28 -19.06 2.40
CA ALA A 64 -6.54 -18.28 3.38
C ALA A 64 -7.17 -18.47 4.77
N PHE A 65 -6.36 -18.88 5.74
CA PHE A 65 -6.76 -19.04 7.14
C PHE A 65 -6.28 -17.83 7.93
N ILE A 66 -7.14 -16.85 8.14
CA ILE A 66 -6.82 -15.60 8.84
C ILE A 66 -7.15 -15.78 10.31
N GLN A 67 -6.10 -16.00 11.11
CA GLN A 67 -6.22 -16.23 12.56
C GLN A 67 -5.90 -14.92 13.30
N THR A 68 -6.91 -14.13 13.59
CA THR A 68 -6.77 -12.81 14.25
C THR A 68 -6.12 -12.91 15.62
N SER A 69 -6.34 -14.00 16.36
CA SER A 69 -5.69 -14.27 17.64
C SER A 69 -4.18 -14.52 17.55
N VAL A 70 -3.64 -14.82 16.36
CA VAL A 70 -2.19 -14.87 16.10
C VAL A 70 -1.69 -13.50 15.71
N ILE A 71 -2.41 -12.82 14.79
CA ILE A 71 -2.01 -11.52 14.24
C ILE A 71 -1.96 -10.45 15.34
N VAL A 72 -2.86 -10.49 16.33
CA VAL A 72 -2.91 -9.50 17.41
C VAL A 72 -1.65 -9.46 18.27
N HIS A 73 -0.88 -10.55 18.34
CA HIS A 73 0.36 -10.65 19.11
C HIS A 73 1.62 -10.31 18.30
N THR A 74 1.49 -9.84 17.07
CA THR A 74 2.64 -9.47 16.24
C THR A 74 3.02 -8.00 16.43
N PRO A 75 4.25 -7.60 16.04
CA PRO A 75 4.65 -6.19 16.17
C PRO A 75 3.69 -5.26 15.42
N THR A 76 3.15 -4.30 16.12
CA THR A 76 2.12 -3.36 15.63
C THR A 76 2.56 -2.59 14.38
N LYS A 77 3.85 -2.36 14.21
CA LYS A 77 4.39 -1.67 13.02
C LYS A 77 3.98 -2.29 11.69
N TYR A 78 3.72 -3.60 11.64
CA TYR A 78 3.31 -4.27 10.41
C TYR A 78 1.87 -3.92 10.01
N MET A 79 0.93 -3.94 10.96
CA MET A 79 -0.44 -3.50 10.69
C MET A 79 -0.50 -1.99 10.45
N TRP A 80 0.28 -1.22 11.18
CA TRP A 80 0.42 0.22 11.01
C TRP A 80 0.86 0.59 9.58
N ALA A 81 1.91 -0.03 9.06
CA ALA A 81 2.31 0.13 7.67
C ALA A 81 1.26 -0.41 6.69
N GLY A 82 0.63 -1.56 7.02
CA GLY A 82 -0.43 -2.15 6.21
C GLY A 82 -1.63 -1.24 6.02
N ILE A 83 -1.95 -0.38 7.00
CA ILE A 83 -2.98 0.64 6.89
C ILE A 83 -2.62 1.64 5.77
N GLY A 84 -1.37 2.13 5.74
CA GLY A 84 -0.88 3.07 4.72
C GLY A 84 -0.96 2.49 3.30
N ASP A 85 -0.49 1.25 3.11
CA ASP A 85 -0.56 0.54 1.84
C ASP A 85 -2.02 0.29 1.38
N THR A 86 -2.89 -0.01 2.34
CA THR A 86 -4.28 -0.38 2.03
C THR A 86 -5.11 0.82 1.59
N TYR A 87 -5.08 1.96 2.28
CA TYR A 87 -5.87 3.10 1.82
C TYR A 87 -5.34 3.71 0.51
N ALA A 88 -4.06 3.52 0.21
CA ALA A 88 -3.49 3.91 -1.08
C ALA A 88 -4.23 3.27 -2.24
N LYS A 89 -4.65 2.02 -2.11
CA LYS A 89 -5.42 1.29 -3.11
C LYS A 89 -6.69 2.03 -3.55
N TYR A 90 -7.37 2.72 -2.63
CA TYR A 90 -8.56 3.51 -2.97
C TYR A 90 -8.18 4.72 -3.84
N PHE A 91 -7.24 5.53 -3.39
CA PHE A 91 -6.90 6.77 -4.09
C PHE A 91 -6.27 6.49 -5.46
N GLU A 92 -5.32 5.57 -5.53
CA GLU A 92 -4.65 5.24 -6.78
C GLU A 92 -5.62 4.65 -7.80
N SER A 93 -6.45 3.68 -7.42
CA SER A 93 -7.39 3.05 -8.36
C SER A 93 -8.51 4.00 -8.82
N THR A 94 -9.02 4.86 -7.95
CA THR A 94 -10.08 5.81 -8.31
C THR A 94 -9.57 6.95 -9.17
N ILE A 95 -8.35 7.43 -8.91
CA ILE A 95 -7.74 8.49 -9.73
C ILE A 95 -7.38 7.94 -11.10
N SER A 96 -6.72 6.77 -11.18
CA SER A 96 -6.37 6.14 -12.46
C SER A 96 -7.60 5.84 -13.33
N ALA A 97 -8.72 5.42 -12.73
CA ALA A 97 -9.93 5.11 -13.47
C ALA A 97 -10.80 6.34 -13.83
N ARG A 98 -10.40 7.53 -13.41
CA ARG A 98 -11.20 8.74 -13.55
C ARG A 98 -11.36 9.15 -15.01
N GLY A 99 -12.62 9.33 -15.42
CA GLY A 99 -12.97 9.73 -16.80
C GLY A 99 -12.97 8.57 -17.80
N GLU A 100 -12.70 7.34 -17.36
CA GLU A 100 -12.72 6.15 -18.19
C GLU A 100 -14.04 5.36 -18.09
N ASN A 101 -14.23 4.43 -19.03
CA ASN A 101 -15.28 3.41 -18.97
C ASN A 101 -14.61 2.04 -18.86
N PRO A 102 -14.08 1.67 -17.70
CA PRO A 102 -13.35 0.43 -17.53
C PRO A 102 -14.29 -0.78 -17.70
N VAL A 103 -13.73 -1.91 -18.10
CA VAL A 103 -14.48 -3.17 -18.18
C VAL A 103 -15.07 -3.55 -16.83
N HIS A 104 -16.17 -4.32 -16.86
CA HIS A 104 -17.02 -4.59 -15.67
C HIS A 104 -16.24 -4.98 -14.40
N TYR A 105 -15.29 -5.89 -14.48
CA TYR A 105 -14.56 -6.34 -13.28
C TYR A 105 -13.57 -5.29 -12.76
N VAL A 106 -12.96 -4.48 -13.62
CA VAL A 106 -12.15 -3.33 -13.20
C VAL A 106 -13.05 -2.29 -12.50
N ALA A 107 -14.20 -1.96 -13.11
CA ALA A 107 -15.17 -1.06 -12.49
C ALA A 107 -15.67 -1.56 -11.12
N LEU A 108 -15.86 -2.89 -10.99
CA LEU A 108 -16.20 -3.53 -9.71
C LEU A 108 -15.06 -3.35 -8.70
N GLY A 109 -13.81 -3.60 -9.09
CA GLY A 109 -12.63 -3.42 -8.23
C GLY A 109 -12.48 -1.98 -7.76
N VAL A 110 -12.57 -1.02 -8.69
CA VAL A 110 -12.54 0.43 -8.36
C VAL A 110 -13.67 0.80 -7.40
N GLY A 111 -14.90 0.32 -7.65
CA GLY A 111 -16.02 0.56 -6.74
C GLY A 111 -15.84 -0.04 -5.34
N MET A 112 -15.23 -1.23 -5.26
CA MET A 112 -14.93 -1.91 -3.99
C MET A 112 -13.74 -1.27 -3.24
N SER A 113 -12.84 -0.56 -3.91
CA SER A 113 -11.65 0.03 -3.30
C SER A 113 -11.97 1.01 -2.17
N ARG A 114 -13.19 1.56 -2.14
CA ARG A 114 -13.70 2.36 -1.02
C ARG A 114 -13.62 1.63 0.32
N LEU A 115 -13.76 0.31 0.32
CA LEU A 115 -13.60 -0.53 1.52
C LEU A 115 -12.14 -0.71 1.95
N CYS A 116 -11.17 -0.28 1.13
CA CYS A 116 -9.77 -0.17 1.54
C CYS A 116 -9.48 1.15 2.29
N TYR A 117 -10.36 2.13 2.26
CA TYR A 117 -10.16 3.45 2.83
C TYR A 117 -11.06 3.72 4.04
N GLU A 118 -12.39 3.71 3.86
CA GLU A 118 -13.33 4.13 4.90
C GLU A 118 -13.24 3.32 6.20
N PRO A 119 -13.17 1.97 6.17
CA PRO A 119 -13.02 1.20 7.40
C PRO A 119 -11.73 1.51 8.16
N LEU A 120 -10.65 1.84 7.43
CA LEU A 120 -9.37 2.15 8.06
C LEU A 120 -9.40 3.51 8.78
N LEU A 121 -10.03 4.52 8.19
CA LEU A 121 -10.22 5.80 8.87
C LEU A 121 -11.10 5.66 10.12
N LEU A 122 -12.10 4.77 10.05
CA LEU A 122 -13.05 4.57 11.15
C LEU A 122 -12.47 3.72 12.29
N TYR A 123 -11.74 2.67 11.95
CA TYR A 123 -11.33 1.63 12.89
C TYR A 123 -9.81 1.56 13.13
N GLY A 124 -8.98 2.03 12.18
CA GLY A 124 -7.53 1.79 12.17
C GLY A 124 -6.82 2.24 13.45
N LYS A 125 -7.12 3.45 13.96
CA LYS A 125 -6.52 3.94 15.20
C LYS A 125 -6.86 3.02 16.39
N LYS A 126 -8.14 2.69 16.56
CA LYS A 126 -8.61 1.80 17.63
C LYS A 126 -8.02 0.39 17.47
N ALA A 127 -7.94 -0.12 16.25
CA ALA A 127 -7.34 -1.42 15.96
C ALA A 127 -5.86 -1.49 16.37
N LEU A 128 -5.09 -0.42 16.12
CA LEU A 128 -3.69 -0.33 16.58
C LEU A 128 -3.56 -0.29 18.09
N GLU A 129 -4.46 0.41 18.77
CA GLU A 129 -4.52 0.44 20.24
C GLU A 129 -4.87 -0.95 20.79
N ASP A 130 -5.84 -1.62 20.21
CA ASP A 130 -6.27 -2.95 20.63
C ASP A 130 -5.18 -3.99 20.40
N GLN A 131 -4.46 -3.92 19.26
CA GLN A 131 -3.31 -4.78 19.00
C GLN A 131 -2.22 -4.61 20.07
N LYS A 132 -1.89 -3.37 20.47
CA LYS A 132 -0.92 -3.10 21.55
C LYS A 132 -1.31 -3.75 22.87
N ASN A 133 -2.62 -3.90 23.10
CA ASN A 133 -3.19 -4.51 24.30
C ASN A 133 -3.49 -6.01 24.13
N GLY A 134 -3.21 -6.62 22.96
CA GLY A 134 -3.51 -8.02 22.67
C GLY A 134 -5.01 -8.33 22.59
N VAL A 135 -5.85 -7.33 22.25
CA VAL A 135 -7.30 -7.46 22.20
C VAL A 135 -7.77 -7.67 20.76
N VAL A 136 -8.44 -8.78 20.51
CA VAL A 136 -9.14 -9.02 19.24
C VAL A 136 -10.52 -8.39 19.34
N SER A 137 -10.64 -7.15 18.92
CA SER A 137 -11.90 -6.40 18.84
C SER A 137 -12.52 -6.47 17.45
N TYR A 138 -13.75 -5.99 17.32
CA TYR A 138 -14.39 -5.81 16.02
C TYR A 138 -13.56 -4.89 15.10
N GLU A 139 -13.09 -3.77 15.61
CA GLU A 139 -12.27 -2.79 14.89
C GLU A 139 -10.95 -3.39 14.41
N PHE A 140 -10.31 -4.20 15.26
CA PHE A 140 -9.11 -4.95 14.89
C PHE A 140 -9.39 -5.92 13.73
N GLU A 141 -10.44 -6.73 13.83
CA GLU A 141 -10.81 -7.69 12.80
C GLU A 141 -11.17 -7.01 11.47
N GLN A 142 -11.96 -5.91 11.49
CA GLN A 142 -12.31 -5.18 10.28
C GLN A 142 -11.06 -4.59 9.61
N THR A 143 -10.12 -4.06 10.38
CA THR A 143 -8.84 -3.53 9.88
C THR A 143 -8.01 -4.65 9.23
N VAL A 144 -7.86 -5.80 9.90
CA VAL A 144 -7.14 -6.98 9.37
C VAL A 144 -7.78 -7.46 8.05
N LEU A 145 -9.11 -7.53 7.99
CA LEU A 145 -9.84 -7.98 6.79
C LEU A 145 -9.71 -6.97 5.63
N SER A 146 -9.72 -5.67 5.93
CA SER A 146 -9.46 -4.63 4.91
C SER A 146 -8.06 -4.80 4.31
N ILE A 147 -7.04 -4.98 5.14
CA ILE A 147 -5.65 -5.13 4.69
C ILE A 147 -5.46 -6.43 3.88
N ILE A 148 -5.92 -7.56 4.38
CA ILE A 148 -5.60 -8.86 3.79
C ILE A 148 -6.58 -9.24 2.67
N VAL A 149 -7.87 -9.08 2.88
CA VAL A 149 -8.89 -9.62 1.98
C VAL A 149 -9.37 -8.58 0.98
N THR A 150 -9.83 -7.42 1.47
CA THR A 150 -10.41 -6.40 0.57
C THR A 150 -9.37 -5.92 -0.43
N THR A 151 -8.16 -5.58 0.04
CA THR A 151 -7.06 -5.15 -0.83
C THR A 151 -6.70 -6.21 -1.87
N ALA A 152 -6.69 -7.49 -1.48
CA ALA A 152 -6.41 -8.58 -2.42
C ALA A 152 -7.48 -8.70 -3.51
N ILE A 153 -8.76 -8.66 -3.15
CA ILE A 153 -9.86 -8.74 -4.11
C ILE A 153 -9.80 -7.55 -5.08
N VAL A 154 -9.62 -6.34 -4.56
CA VAL A 154 -9.46 -5.15 -5.40
C VAL A 154 -8.26 -5.31 -6.33
N SER A 155 -7.08 -5.66 -5.82
CA SER A 155 -5.88 -5.88 -6.63
C SER A 155 -6.10 -6.90 -7.76
N ILE A 156 -6.76 -8.03 -7.48
CA ILE A 156 -7.06 -9.04 -8.51
C ILE A 156 -7.98 -8.47 -9.59
N LEU A 157 -9.01 -7.72 -9.19
CA LEU A 157 -9.99 -7.15 -10.12
C LEU A 157 -9.43 -6.02 -10.99
N VAL A 158 -8.50 -5.21 -10.44
CA VAL A 158 -7.92 -4.06 -11.16
C VAL A 158 -6.62 -4.39 -11.89
N THR A 159 -6.08 -5.63 -11.76
CA THR A 159 -4.89 -6.08 -12.49
C THR A 159 -5.32 -6.97 -13.65
N THR A 160 -5.27 -6.46 -14.87
CA THR A 160 -5.64 -7.16 -16.11
C THR A 160 -4.40 -7.51 -16.91
N GLU A 161 -4.25 -8.77 -17.31
CA GLU A 161 -3.15 -9.20 -18.20
C GLU A 161 -1.76 -8.79 -17.67
N HIS A 162 -1.59 -8.77 -16.34
CA HIS A 162 -0.37 -8.29 -15.65
C HIS A 162 -0.09 -6.78 -15.80
N ILE A 163 -1.09 -6.01 -16.20
CA ILE A 163 -1.03 -4.54 -16.28
C ILE A 163 -1.46 -3.96 -14.93
N ILE A 164 -0.67 -3.03 -14.40
CA ILE A 164 -0.85 -2.46 -13.05
C ILE A 164 -1.53 -1.08 -13.06
N ASP A 165 -2.04 -0.64 -14.19
CA ASP A 165 -2.54 0.72 -14.45
C ASP A 165 -3.50 1.28 -13.39
N TYR A 166 -4.33 0.41 -12.80
CA TYR A 166 -5.26 0.80 -11.75
C TYR A 166 -4.83 0.30 -10.36
N ASN A 167 -3.68 -0.36 -10.28
CA ASN A 167 -3.26 -1.05 -9.05
C ASN A 167 -2.25 -0.27 -8.24
N THR A 168 -1.43 0.53 -8.90
CA THR A 168 -0.43 1.45 -8.33
C THR A 168 -0.55 2.81 -9.00
N GLY A 169 0.02 3.84 -8.39
CA GLY A 169 -0.01 5.20 -8.89
C GLY A 169 1.09 6.06 -8.27
N LEU A 170 0.81 7.34 -8.06
CA LEU A 170 1.81 8.30 -7.56
C LEU A 170 2.32 7.96 -6.16
N GLY A 171 1.48 7.39 -5.28
CA GLY A 171 1.91 6.94 -3.95
C GLY A 171 3.03 5.90 -4.03
N HIS A 172 2.87 4.89 -4.88
CA HIS A 172 3.89 3.88 -5.13
C HIS A 172 5.10 4.44 -5.89
N ALA A 173 4.91 5.36 -6.84
CA ALA A 173 6.01 6.02 -7.54
C ALA A 173 6.92 6.79 -6.56
N VAL A 174 6.33 7.50 -5.60
CA VAL A 174 7.07 8.18 -4.51
C VAL A 174 7.80 7.15 -3.64
N TYR A 175 7.15 6.07 -3.24
CA TYR A 175 7.79 4.98 -2.50
C TYR A 175 9.05 4.46 -3.21
N TYR A 176 8.97 4.15 -4.51
CA TYR A 176 10.14 3.68 -5.28
C TYR A 176 11.23 4.74 -5.40
N ALA A 177 10.87 6.01 -5.43
CA ALA A 177 11.85 7.09 -5.42
C ALA A 177 12.56 7.19 -4.08
N LEU A 178 11.83 7.12 -2.97
CA LEU A 178 12.36 7.17 -1.61
C LEU A 178 13.27 5.97 -1.32
N THR A 179 12.88 4.75 -1.70
CA THR A 179 13.68 3.54 -1.48
C THR A 179 14.90 3.43 -2.39
N SER A 180 15.15 4.39 -3.28
CA SER A 180 16.46 4.52 -3.94
C SER A 180 17.58 4.98 -2.99
N PHE A 181 17.24 5.47 -1.80
CA PHE A 181 18.17 5.81 -0.72
C PHE A 181 18.31 4.62 0.22
N PRO A 182 19.51 4.03 0.39
CA PRO A 182 19.68 2.80 1.18
C PRO A 182 19.19 2.89 2.63
N HIS A 183 19.38 4.04 3.30
CA HIS A 183 18.93 4.23 4.68
C HIS A 183 17.41 4.21 4.80
N ILE A 184 16.68 4.68 3.77
CA ILE A 184 15.23 4.64 3.73
C ILE A 184 14.74 3.22 3.44
N GLU A 185 15.35 2.52 2.48
CA GLU A 185 15.00 1.13 2.14
C GLU A 185 15.16 0.20 3.35
N GLU A 186 16.20 0.40 4.15
CA GLU A 186 16.49 -0.42 5.34
C GLU A 186 15.67 0.01 6.57
N GLY A 187 15.38 1.31 6.72
CA GLY A 187 14.78 1.90 7.91
C GLY A 187 13.25 1.90 7.93
N HIS A 188 12.62 1.99 6.77
CA HIS A 188 11.19 2.23 6.62
C HIS A 188 10.43 1.03 6.08
N LEU A 189 9.12 0.98 6.34
CA LEU A 189 8.24 -0.06 5.82
C LEU A 189 7.53 0.41 4.55
N HIS A 190 7.26 -0.52 3.63
CA HIS A 190 6.60 -0.25 2.35
C HIS A 190 5.36 0.64 2.49
N GLY A 191 4.38 0.20 3.26
CA GLY A 191 3.12 0.94 3.39
C GLY A 191 3.22 2.25 4.15
N GLU A 192 4.24 2.43 4.97
CA GLU A 192 4.57 3.71 5.61
C GLU A 192 4.89 4.76 4.54
N LEU A 193 5.81 4.45 3.64
CA LEU A 193 6.23 5.34 2.56
C LEU A 193 5.16 5.51 1.48
N VAL A 194 4.40 4.46 1.16
CA VAL A 194 3.26 4.56 0.24
C VAL A 194 2.21 5.50 0.83
N GLY A 195 1.89 5.37 2.12
CA GLY A 195 0.98 6.27 2.80
C GLY A 195 1.41 7.74 2.78
N PHE A 196 2.71 8.01 2.92
CA PHE A 196 3.27 9.35 2.71
C PHE A 196 3.05 9.83 1.26
N GLY A 197 3.34 8.97 0.28
CA GLY A 197 3.14 9.29 -1.14
C GLY A 197 1.69 9.63 -1.50
N ILE A 198 0.69 9.10 -0.76
CA ILE A 198 -0.72 9.47 -0.97
C ILE A 198 -1.01 10.92 -0.58
N LEU A 199 -0.33 11.48 0.42
CA LEU A 199 -0.46 12.92 0.72
C LEU A 199 -0.05 13.77 -0.48
N LEU A 200 1.04 13.41 -1.15
CA LEU A 200 1.51 14.09 -2.36
C LEU A 200 0.56 13.86 -3.54
N LEU A 201 0.03 12.65 -3.72
CA LEU A 201 -0.97 12.35 -4.75
C LEU A 201 -2.19 13.27 -4.61
N LEU A 202 -2.70 13.44 -3.39
CA LEU A 202 -3.90 14.25 -3.13
C LEU A 202 -3.64 15.75 -3.36
N LEU A 203 -2.45 16.23 -3.06
CA LEU A 203 -2.04 17.61 -3.37
C LEU A 203 -1.88 17.83 -4.88
N VAL A 204 -1.21 16.91 -5.58
CA VAL A 204 -1.07 16.94 -7.05
C VAL A 204 -2.45 16.89 -7.73
N ASP A 205 -3.38 16.15 -7.16
CA ASP A 205 -4.76 16.02 -7.65
C ASP A 205 -5.69 17.16 -7.23
N HIS A 206 -5.20 18.09 -6.40
CA HIS A 206 -5.97 19.20 -5.80
C HIS A 206 -7.20 18.73 -4.99
N ASP A 207 -7.14 17.52 -4.41
CA ASP A 207 -8.17 17.00 -3.52
C ASP A 207 -7.88 17.39 -2.06
N GLU A 208 -8.09 18.67 -1.76
CA GLU A 208 -7.83 19.24 -0.43
C GLU A 208 -8.65 18.56 0.68
N GLU A 209 -9.88 18.11 0.39
CA GLU A 209 -10.75 17.49 1.39
C GLU A 209 -10.16 16.15 1.86
N ASN A 210 -9.80 15.28 0.93
CA ASN A 210 -9.19 14.00 1.28
C ASN A 210 -7.76 14.17 1.79
N PHE A 211 -6.99 15.14 1.27
CA PHE A 211 -5.68 15.47 1.81
C PHE A 211 -5.74 15.76 3.31
N ARG A 212 -6.63 16.65 3.75
CA ARG A 212 -6.79 16.98 5.18
C ARG A 212 -7.20 15.77 6.00
N LYS A 213 -8.14 14.96 5.49
CA LYS A 213 -8.60 13.74 6.18
C LYS A 213 -7.47 12.72 6.37
N VAL A 214 -6.71 12.45 5.31
CA VAL A 214 -5.59 11.48 5.34
C VAL A 214 -4.44 12.02 6.19
N TYR A 215 -4.11 13.31 6.08
CA TYR A 215 -3.09 13.95 6.89
C TYR A 215 -3.40 13.83 8.39
N GLU A 216 -4.60 14.23 8.82
CA GLU A 216 -5.02 14.12 10.22
C GLU A 216 -5.06 12.66 10.70
N PHE A 217 -5.49 11.76 9.85
CA PHE A 217 -5.46 10.34 10.17
C PHE A 217 -4.03 9.85 10.35
N ASN A 218 -3.12 10.12 9.40
CA ASN A 218 -1.71 9.76 9.49
C ASN A 218 -1.09 10.31 10.78
N LYS A 219 -1.27 11.61 11.05
CA LYS A 219 -0.81 12.26 12.29
C LYS A 219 -1.34 11.52 13.52
N SER A 220 -2.61 11.11 13.52
CA SER A 220 -3.27 10.47 14.66
C SER A 220 -2.75 9.08 15.00
N ILE A 221 -2.12 8.38 14.05
CA ILE A 221 -1.56 7.03 14.21
C ILE A 221 -0.03 7.00 14.06
N GLY A 222 0.59 8.15 13.78
CA GLY A 222 2.04 8.29 13.64
C GLY A 222 2.59 7.81 12.30
N LEU A 223 1.79 7.77 11.22
CA LEU A 223 2.29 7.64 9.86
C LEU A 223 2.92 8.96 9.41
N PRO A 224 3.91 8.92 8.49
CA PRO A 224 4.63 10.11 8.02
C PRO A 224 3.69 11.20 7.48
N THR A 225 4.00 12.46 7.84
CA THR A 225 3.25 13.66 7.44
C THR A 225 4.12 14.79 6.91
N CYS A 226 5.44 14.62 6.96
CA CYS A 226 6.42 15.59 6.46
C CYS A 226 7.70 14.89 5.98
N LEU A 227 8.59 15.64 5.33
CA LEU A 227 9.87 15.13 4.82
C LEU A 227 10.77 14.56 5.93
N ALA A 228 10.76 15.19 7.10
CA ALA A 228 11.57 14.74 8.22
C ALA A 228 11.17 13.34 8.71
N ASP A 229 9.88 12.99 8.63
CA ASP A 229 9.36 11.67 9.02
C ASP A 229 9.83 10.54 8.10
N VAL A 230 10.22 10.86 6.86
CA VAL A 230 10.77 9.90 5.87
C VAL A 230 12.26 10.11 5.62
N GLU A 231 12.94 10.82 6.52
CA GLU A 231 14.40 11.06 6.51
C GLU A 231 14.93 11.68 5.21
N ILE A 232 14.10 12.51 4.53
CA ILE A 232 14.47 13.27 3.32
C ILE A 232 14.73 14.74 3.69
N THR A 233 15.78 15.31 3.08
CA THR A 233 16.14 16.72 3.20
C THR A 233 15.80 17.48 1.92
N ALA A 234 15.82 18.83 1.99
CA ALA A 234 15.64 19.67 0.82
C ALA A 234 16.68 19.42 -0.29
N ALA A 235 17.87 18.91 0.06
CA ALA A 235 18.92 18.57 -0.92
C ALA A 235 18.60 17.30 -1.72
N ASP A 236 17.76 16.43 -1.19
CA ASP A 236 17.41 15.16 -1.82
C ASP A 236 16.18 15.27 -2.73
N LEU A 237 15.40 16.35 -2.60
CA LEU A 237 14.10 16.51 -3.28
C LEU A 237 14.19 16.41 -4.80
N ASP A 238 15.19 17.03 -5.43
CA ASP A 238 15.34 16.98 -6.88
C ASP A 238 15.51 15.53 -7.37
N ALA A 239 16.29 14.72 -6.65
CA ALA A 239 16.51 13.32 -7.00
C ALA A 239 15.22 12.50 -6.79
N VAL A 240 14.48 12.72 -5.71
CA VAL A 240 13.19 12.07 -5.45
C VAL A 240 12.19 12.43 -6.55
N ILE A 241 12.05 13.71 -6.89
CA ILE A 241 11.13 14.18 -7.92
C ILE A 241 11.49 13.61 -9.29
N GLU A 242 12.77 13.66 -9.67
CA GLU A 242 13.23 13.08 -10.95
C GLU A 242 12.94 11.59 -11.05
N LYS A 243 13.20 10.86 -9.98
CA LYS A 243 12.91 9.43 -9.94
C LYS A 243 11.40 9.16 -10.01
N THR A 244 10.59 9.89 -9.23
CA THR A 244 9.14 9.73 -9.21
C THR A 244 8.52 9.90 -10.59
N VAL A 245 8.87 10.99 -11.32
CA VAL A 245 8.32 11.22 -12.68
C VAL A 245 8.82 10.22 -13.72
N SER A 246 9.84 9.44 -13.42
CA SER A 246 10.35 8.39 -14.31
C SER A 246 9.67 7.03 -14.11
N MET A 247 8.80 6.90 -13.09
CA MET A 247 8.15 5.64 -12.76
C MET A 247 6.93 5.39 -13.65
N LYS A 248 6.75 4.14 -14.07
CA LYS A 248 5.60 3.72 -14.89
C LYS A 248 4.27 3.74 -14.14
N ASP A 249 4.32 3.73 -12.84
CA ASP A 249 3.14 3.74 -11.96
C ASP A 249 2.26 4.97 -12.17
N ILE A 250 2.82 6.07 -12.70
CA ILE A 250 2.07 7.30 -12.99
C ILE A 250 1.61 7.42 -14.45
N ASP A 251 1.98 6.48 -15.32
CA ASP A 251 1.64 6.54 -16.76
C ASP A 251 0.13 6.52 -17.00
N HIS A 252 -0.63 5.92 -16.09
CA HIS A 252 -2.09 5.80 -16.19
C HIS A 252 -2.86 6.85 -15.37
N ASN A 253 -2.21 7.91 -14.93
CA ASN A 253 -2.93 9.04 -14.33
C ASN A 253 -3.78 9.77 -15.41
N PRO A 254 -4.94 10.35 -15.05
CA PRO A 254 -5.78 11.09 -15.99
C PRO A 254 -5.15 12.39 -16.50
N TYR A 255 -3.96 12.72 -16.04
CA TYR A 255 -3.13 13.86 -16.44
C TYR A 255 -1.64 13.49 -16.32
N VAL A 256 -0.79 14.24 -17.03
CA VAL A 256 0.66 14.07 -16.94
C VAL A 256 1.16 14.68 -15.62
N VAL A 257 1.74 13.87 -14.76
CA VAL A 257 2.40 14.34 -13.53
C VAL A 257 3.75 14.95 -13.90
N THR A 258 3.96 16.21 -13.57
CA THR A 258 5.19 16.95 -13.90
C THR A 258 6.06 17.19 -12.65
N LYS A 259 7.35 17.54 -12.88
CA LYS A 259 8.26 17.92 -11.79
C LYS A 259 7.75 19.14 -11.03
N GLU A 260 7.17 20.10 -11.74
CA GLU A 260 6.63 21.32 -11.15
C GLU A 260 5.46 21.02 -10.20
N MET A 261 4.55 20.12 -10.60
CA MET A 261 3.43 19.67 -9.74
C MET A 261 3.94 19.01 -8.46
N LEU A 262 4.95 18.14 -8.56
CA LEU A 262 5.54 17.50 -7.38
C LEU A 262 6.29 18.49 -6.49
N THR A 263 7.07 19.41 -7.08
CA THR A 263 7.76 20.45 -6.32
C THR A 263 6.77 21.29 -5.51
N GLU A 264 5.65 21.66 -6.13
CA GLU A 264 4.59 22.42 -5.45
C GLU A 264 3.92 21.57 -4.36
N ALA A 265 3.61 20.29 -4.63
CA ALA A 265 3.01 19.39 -3.65
C ALA A 265 3.91 19.20 -2.41
N PHE A 266 5.21 19.00 -2.59
CA PHE A 266 6.14 18.93 -1.46
C PHE A 266 6.18 20.24 -0.66
N ARG A 267 6.20 21.38 -1.34
CA ARG A 267 6.19 22.70 -0.70
C ARG A 267 4.89 22.92 0.10
N GLU A 268 3.74 22.54 -0.47
CA GLU A 268 2.45 22.66 0.20
C GLU A 268 2.34 21.73 1.39
N LEU A 269 2.84 20.49 1.29
CA LEU A 269 2.87 19.53 2.39
C LEU A 269 3.64 20.08 3.59
N GLU A 270 4.87 20.57 3.36
CA GLU A 270 5.70 21.13 4.44
C GLU A 270 5.06 22.38 5.06
N ALA A 271 4.55 23.31 4.23
CA ALA A 271 3.86 24.49 4.73
C ALA A 271 2.61 24.14 5.55
N TYR A 272 1.85 23.11 5.12
CA TYR A 272 0.70 22.62 5.88
C TYR A 272 1.15 22.00 7.21
N HIS A 273 2.20 21.18 7.18
CA HIS A 273 2.77 20.55 8.37
C HIS A 273 3.22 21.62 9.39
N GLU A 274 4.01 22.61 8.98
CA GLU A 274 4.49 23.71 9.84
C GLU A 274 3.34 24.48 10.49
N SER A 275 2.24 24.68 9.77
CA SER A 275 1.06 25.39 10.29
C SER A 275 0.21 24.59 11.28
N HIS A 276 0.47 23.26 11.42
CA HIS A 276 -0.27 22.34 12.24
C HIS A 276 0.58 21.66 13.33
N LEU A 277 1.83 22.14 13.55
CA LEU A 277 2.66 21.78 14.71
C LEU A 277 2.06 22.36 15.98
#